data_27a22730daa695ddff98e706ee8578cf
#
_entry.id   27a22730daa695ddff98e706ee8578cf
#
_cell.length_a   1.000
_cell.length_b   1.000
_cell.length_c   1.000
_cell.angle_alpha   90.00
_cell.angle_beta   90.00
_cell.angle_gamma   90.00
#
_symmetry.space_group_name_H-M   'P 1'
#
loop_
_entity.id
_entity.type
_entity.pdbx_description
1 polymer ?
#
loop_
_entity_poly.entity_id
_entity_poly.type
_entity_poly.pdbx_seq_one_letter_code
_entity_poly.pdbx_strand_id
1 'polypeptide(L)'
;IEEMNKVAEDYKRKYGLNYSVLATPAEGLSGRFTRMDKRKYGIIEGVNDRDYYVNSFHVDVKEPITIVEKIKREAPFHALTRGGHITYVELDGEAQKNVKAIAKIVKVMHDEQIGYGSINHPVDTCHDCGYKGVIYSRCPVCNSENILRMRRITGYLTGDLSSWNSAKRAEEHDRVKHA
;
A
#
# COMPACT_ATOMS: atom_id res chain seq x y z
N ILE A 1 17.84 5.83 -6.88
CA ILE A 1 18.01 4.39 -6.60
C ILE A 1 19.26 3.86 -7.31
N GLU A 2 19.47 4.17 -8.59
CA GLU A 2 20.62 3.71 -9.36
C GLU A 2 21.95 4.06 -8.70
N GLU A 3 22.13 5.30 -8.22
CA GLU A 3 23.33 5.71 -7.49
C GLU A 3 23.51 4.91 -6.18
N MET A 4 22.43 4.60 -5.48
CA MET A 4 22.50 3.74 -4.29
C MET A 4 22.97 2.33 -4.65
N ASN A 5 22.49 1.79 -5.77
CA ASN A 5 22.95 0.48 -6.26
C ASN A 5 24.43 0.48 -6.66
N LYS A 6 24.94 1.57 -7.29
CA LYS A 6 26.38 1.71 -7.57
C LYS A 6 27.19 1.69 -6.29
N VAL A 7 26.79 2.46 -5.28
CA VAL A 7 27.46 2.45 -3.97
C VAL A 7 27.39 1.05 -3.34
N ALA A 8 26.26 0.36 -3.39
CA ALA A 8 26.12 -1.00 -2.87
C ALA A 8 27.11 -1.98 -3.54
N GLU A 9 27.27 -1.89 -4.86
CA GLU A 9 28.25 -2.71 -5.60
C GLU A 9 29.71 -2.33 -5.27
N ASP A 10 30.01 -1.05 -5.06
CA ASP A 10 31.35 -0.61 -4.62
C ASP A 10 31.68 -1.16 -3.23
N TYR A 11 30.73 -1.09 -2.30
CA TYR A 11 30.89 -1.67 -0.96
C TYR A 11 31.02 -3.19 -0.99
N LYS A 12 30.28 -3.88 -1.88
CA LYS A 12 30.45 -5.31 -2.10
C LYS A 12 31.86 -5.66 -2.53
N ARG A 13 32.40 -4.92 -3.49
CA ARG A 13 33.79 -5.12 -3.94
C ARG A 13 34.83 -4.85 -2.84
N LYS A 14 34.55 -3.81 -2.03
CA LYS A 14 35.48 -3.39 -0.97
C LYS A 14 35.47 -4.31 0.25
N TYR A 15 34.32 -4.80 0.64
CA TYR A 15 34.13 -5.51 1.91
C TYR A 15 33.75 -7.00 1.77
N GLY A 16 33.50 -7.48 0.57
CA GLY A 16 33.08 -8.86 0.31
C GLY A 16 31.66 -9.21 0.85
N LEU A 17 30.86 -8.20 1.18
CA LEU A 17 29.49 -8.36 1.70
C LEU A 17 28.46 -8.01 0.63
N ASN A 18 27.34 -8.72 0.61
CA ASN A 18 26.24 -8.40 -0.28
C ASN A 18 25.36 -7.29 0.33
N TYR A 19 25.23 -6.20 -0.41
CA TYR A 19 24.34 -5.09 -0.09
C TYR A 19 23.22 -5.02 -1.12
N SER A 20 22.04 -4.60 -0.70
CA SER A 20 20.91 -4.38 -1.59
C SER A 20 20.08 -3.17 -1.16
N VAL A 21 19.46 -2.52 -2.11
CA VAL A 21 18.52 -1.42 -1.85
C VAL A 21 17.15 -1.98 -1.56
N LEU A 22 16.50 -1.46 -0.53
CA LEU A 22 15.17 -1.85 -0.07
C LEU A 22 14.24 -0.63 -0.08
N ALA A 23 13.02 -0.79 -0.58
CA ALA A 23 11.94 0.18 -0.44
C ALA A 23 11.09 -0.17 0.79
N THR A 24 11.47 0.34 1.95
CA THR A 24 10.78 0.06 3.21
C THR A 24 9.54 0.96 3.38
N PRO A 25 8.38 0.42 3.77
CA PRO A 25 7.24 1.23 4.16
C PRO A 25 7.55 2.12 5.36
N ALA A 26 7.25 3.41 5.24
CA ALA A 26 7.48 4.40 6.31
C ALA A 26 6.21 4.59 7.15
N GLU A 27 5.88 3.63 8.01
CA GLU A 27 4.63 3.58 8.78
C GLU A 27 4.33 4.85 9.58
N GLY A 28 5.20 5.18 10.52
CA GLY A 28 5.03 6.37 11.37
C GLY A 28 5.66 7.64 10.79
N LEU A 29 6.67 7.49 9.92
CA LEU A 29 7.46 8.61 9.41
C LEU A 29 6.70 9.41 8.35
N SER A 30 5.85 8.78 7.54
CA SER A 30 5.07 9.45 6.50
C SER A 30 4.27 10.64 7.04
N GLY A 31 3.57 10.45 8.16
CA GLY A 31 2.84 11.54 8.80
C GLY A 31 3.71 12.44 9.69
N ARG A 32 4.79 11.93 10.26
CA ARG A 32 5.70 12.74 11.06
C ARG A 32 6.42 13.78 10.20
N PHE A 33 6.95 13.37 9.07
CA PHE A 33 7.67 14.29 8.19
C PHE A 33 6.74 15.34 7.60
N THR A 34 5.53 14.99 7.20
CA THR A 34 4.54 15.98 6.72
C THR A 34 4.32 17.08 7.75
N ARG A 35 4.13 16.73 9.04
CA ARG A 35 3.95 17.72 10.11
C ARG A 35 5.20 18.56 10.34
N MET A 36 6.39 17.98 10.25
CA MET A 36 7.66 18.71 10.38
C MET A 36 7.84 19.71 9.23
N ASP A 37 7.55 19.26 8.03
CA ASP A 37 7.73 20.11 6.83
C ASP A 37 6.70 21.23 6.78
N LYS A 38 5.44 20.98 7.16
CA LYS A 38 4.43 22.05 7.33
C LYS A 38 4.89 23.14 8.31
N ARG A 39 5.54 22.74 9.42
CA ARG A 39 6.07 23.71 10.41
C ARG A 39 7.26 24.50 9.88
N LYS A 40 8.12 23.86 9.11
CA LYS A 40 9.37 24.45 8.64
C LYS A 40 9.20 25.30 7.37
N TYR A 41 8.37 24.81 6.44
CA TYR A 41 8.25 25.39 5.10
C TYR A 41 6.86 25.97 4.80
N GLY A 42 5.91 25.84 5.73
CA GLY A 42 4.49 26.13 5.46
C GLY A 42 3.81 25.02 4.68
N ILE A 43 2.54 25.23 4.33
CA ILE A 43 1.77 24.30 3.52
C ILE A 43 2.08 24.60 2.03
N ILE A 44 2.52 23.56 1.32
CA ILE A 44 2.80 23.59 -0.11
C ILE A 44 1.83 22.62 -0.76
N GLU A 45 0.90 23.17 -1.57
CA GLU A 45 -0.14 22.40 -2.27
C GLU A 45 0.49 21.33 -3.18
N GLY A 46 -0.09 20.11 -3.14
CA GLY A 46 0.40 18.96 -3.89
C GLY A 46 1.69 18.32 -3.34
N VAL A 47 2.28 18.89 -2.28
CA VAL A 47 3.52 18.38 -1.68
C VAL A 47 3.29 17.90 -0.26
N ASN A 48 2.98 18.82 0.67
CA ASN A 48 2.82 18.51 2.08
C ASN A 48 1.44 18.93 2.65
N ASP A 49 0.48 19.22 1.80
CA ASP A 49 -0.89 19.64 2.15
C ASP A 49 -1.70 18.55 2.85
N ARG A 50 -1.34 17.27 2.68
CA ARG A 50 -1.97 16.13 3.34
C ARG A 50 -1.33 15.80 4.69
N ASP A 51 -1.93 14.84 5.41
CA ASP A 51 -1.44 14.37 6.71
C ASP A 51 -0.42 13.24 6.61
N TYR A 52 -0.06 12.85 5.39
CA TYR A 52 0.93 11.81 5.09
C TYR A 52 1.63 12.08 3.75
N TYR A 53 2.86 11.55 3.62
CA TYR A 53 3.52 11.36 2.33
C TYR A 53 3.22 9.97 1.78
N VAL A 54 3.17 9.87 0.45
CA VAL A 54 3.08 8.57 -0.22
C VAL A 54 4.29 7.72 0.15
N ASN A 55 4.03 6.45 0.46
CA ASN A 55 5.08 5.52 0.88
C ASN A 55 5.84 4.93 -0.29
N SER A 56 7.13 4.66 -0.07
CA SER A 56 8.00 3.99 -1.03
C SER A 56 7.93 4.64 -2.42
N PHE A 57 7.75 3.87 -3.47
CA PHE A 57 7.60 4.33 -4.85
C PHE A 57 6.19 4.04 -5.39
N HIS A 58 5.20 4.03 -4.50
CA HIS A 58 3.82 3.77 -4.89
C HIS A 58 3.21 4.94 -5.63
N VAL A 59 2.32 4.62 -6.55
CA VAL A 59 1.38 5.59 -7.12
C VAL A 59 0.54 6.17 -5.98
N ASP A 60 0.21 7.46 -6.09
CA ASP A 60 -0.63 8.15 -5.11
C ASP A 60 -1.95 7.40 -4.88
N VAL A 61 -2.29 7.18 -3.62
CA VAL A 61 -3.48 6.41 -3.25
C VAL A 61 -4.80 7.05 -3.69
N LYS A 62 -4.79 8.37 -3.97
CA LYS A 62 -5.94 9.12 -4.52
C LYS A 62 -6.04 9.05 -6.04
N GLU A 63 -4.98 8.63 -6.73
CA GLU A 63 -4.97 8.68 -8.18
C GLU A 63 -5.92 7.61 -8.76
N PRO A 64 -6.94 8.02 -9.53
CA PRO A 64 -7.84 7.09 -10.20
C PRO A 64 -7.13 6.46 -11.40
N ILE A 65 -6.45 5.37 -11.14
CA ILE A 65 -5.60 4.65 -12.10
C ILE A 65 -6.08 3.21 -12.25
N THR A 66 -5.98 2.65 -13.45
CA THR A 66 -6.28 1.23 -13.66
C THR A 66 -5.21 0.33 -13.01
N ILE A 67 -5.60 -0.90 -12.69
CA ILE A 67 -4.70 -1.91 -12.15
C ILE A 67 -3.45 -2.08 -13.01
N VAL A 68 -3.64 -2.16 -14.32
CA VAL A 68 -2.55 -2.40 -15.28
C VAL A 68 -1.59 -1.22 -15.34
N GLU A 69 -2.11 0.00 -15.38
CA GLU A 69 -1.28 1.22 -15.39
C GLU A 69 -0.51 1.38 -14.10
N LYS A 70 -1.15 1.12 -12.93
CA LYS A 70 -0.48 1.15 -11.65
C LYS A 70 0.68 0.17 -11.60
N ILE A 71 0.44 -1.09 -11.97
CA ILE A 71 1.49 -2.12 -12.01
C ILE A 71 2.64 -1.68 -12.93
N LYS A 72 2.35 -1.18 -14.12
CA LYS A 72 3.36 -0.71 -15.08
C LYS A 72 4.18 0.47 -14.56
N ARG A 73 3.56 1.40 -13.84
CA ARG A 73 4.29 2.55 -13.25
C ARG A 73 5.21 2.14 -12.10
N GLU A 74 4.82 1.15 -11.31
CA GLU A 74 5.61 0.68 -10.17
C GLU A 74 6.66 -0.37 -10.55
N ALA A 75 6.45 -1.11 -11.64
CA ALA A 75 7.31 -2.20 -12.08
C ALA A 75 8.81 -1.84 -12.22
N PRO A 76 9.21 -0.69 -12.80
CA PRO A 76 10.62 -0.36 -12.95
C PRO A 76 11.39 -0.28 -11.63
N PHE A 77 10.73 0.03 -10.52
CA PHE A 77 11.36 0.12 -9.21
C PHE A 77 11.69 -1.23 -8.60
N HIS A 78 10.97 -2.31 -8.97
CA HIS A 78 11.24 -3.65 -8.46
C HIS A 78 12.61 -4.17 -8.86
N ALA A 79 13.02 -3.96 -10.09
CA ALA A 79 14.34 -4.35 -10.58
C ALA A 79 15.48 -3.60 -9.86
N LEU A 80 15.22 -2.37 -9.42
CA LEU A 80 16.19 -1.50 -8.74
C LEU A 80 16.25 -1.71 -7.22
N THR A 81 15.22 -2.31 -6.62
CA THR A 81 15.10 -2.51 -5.17
C THR A 81 15.14 -3.99 -4.81
N ARG A 82 16.27 -4.64 -5.08
CA ARG A 82 16.46 -6.09 -4.90
C ARG A 82 16.35 -6.56 -3.46
N GLY A 83 16.47 -5.66 -2.49
CA GLY A 83 16.27 -5.93 -1.07
C GLY A 83 14.81 -6.10 -0.68
N GLY A 84 13.89 -5.64 -1.50
CA GLY A 84 12.44 -5.75 -1.34
C GLY A 84 11.70 -4.49 -1.75
N HIS A 85 10.61 -4.69 -2.46
CA HIS A 85 9.60 -3.69 -2.84
C HIS A 85 8.28 -4.43 -3.02
N ILE A 86 7.18 -3.85 -2.55
CA ILE A 86 5.85 -4.44 -2.71
C ILE A 86 4.94 -3.51 -3.50
N THR A 87 4.19 -4.05 -4.46
CA THR A 87 3.11 -3.35 -5.17
C THR A 87 1.76 -3.82 -4.64
N TYR A 88 0.90 -2.89 -4.26
CA TYR A 88 -0.45 -3.15 -3.78
C TYR A 88 -1.50 -2.83 -4.84
N VAL A 89 -2.41 -3.77 -5.09
CA VAL A 89 -3.61 -3.55 -5.89
C VAL A 89 -4.82 -3.55 -4.95
N GLU A 90 -5.61 -2.49 -5.01
CA GLU A 90 -6.81 -2.34 -4.18
C GLU A 90 -8.05 -2.76 -4.98
N LEU A 91 -8.68 -3.85 -4.59
CA LEU A 91 -9.91 -4.31 -5.20
C LEU A 91 -11.13 -3.91 -4.38
N ASP A 92 -12.23 -3.67 -5.08
CA ASP A 92 -13.55 -3.61 -4.48
C ASP A 92 -14.25 -4.99 -4.52
N GLY A 93 -15.19 -5.18 -3.62
CA GLY A 93 -16.02 -6.37 -3.56
C GLY A 93 -15.31 -7.65 -3.10
N GLU A 94 -15.94 -8.79 -3.42
CA GLU A 94 -15.48 -10.10 -2.98
C GLU A 94 -14.53 -10.74 -4.00
N ALA A 95 -13.25 -10.38 -3.92
CA ALA A 95 -12.21 -10.87 -4.80
C ALA A 95 -12.19 -12.41 -4.88
N GLN A 96 -12.51 -13.11 -3.79
CA GLN A 96 -12.53 -14.58 -3.73
C GLN A 96 -13.56 -15.22 -4.70
N LYS A 97 -14.61 -14.48 -5.06
CA LYS A 97 -15.62 -14.96 -6.01
C LYS A 97 -15.21 -14.77 -7.48
N ASN A 98 -14.13 -14.05 -7.75
CA ASN A 98 -13.66 -13.79 -9.11
C ASN A 98 -12.21 -14.24 -9.35
N VAL A 99 -12.00 -15.55 -9.26
CA VAL A 99 -10.69 -16.19 -9.44
C VAL A 99 -10.06 -15.84 -10.80
N LYS A 100 -10.87 -15.68 -11.85
CA LYS A 100 -10.37 -15.30 -13.18
C LYS A 100 -9.78 -13.90 -13.21
N ALA A 101 -10.38 -12.94 -12.50
CA ALA A 101 -9.83 -11.59 -12.38
C ALA A 101 -8.51 -11.62 -11.59
N ILE A 102 -8.46 -12.34 -10.48
CA ILE A 102 -7.23 -12.53 -9.70
C ILE A 102 -6.12 -13.12 -10.56
N ALA A 103 -6.41 -14.19 -11.31
CA ALA A 103 -5.43 -14.81 -12.20
C ALA A 103 -4.89 -13.84 -13.26
N LYS A 104 -5.75 -12.97 -13.81
CA LYS A 104 -5.31 -11.93 -14.76
C LYS A 104 -4.38 -10.91 -14.09
N ILE A 105 -4.70 -10.46 -12.89
CA ILE A 105 -3.85 -9.51 -12.14
C ILE A 105 -2.48 -10.13 -11.86
N VAL A 106 -2.46 -11.37 -11.38
CA VAL A 106 -1.21 -12.10 -11.13
C VAL A 106 -0.40 -12.26 -12.41
N LYS A 107 -1.06 -12.56 -13.53
CA LYS A 107 -0.39 -12.63 -14.83
C LYS A 107 0.23 -11.29 -15.23
N VAL A 108 -0.46 -10.18 -15.07
CA VAL A 108 0.09 -8.85 -15.37
C VAL A 108 1.29 -8.56 -14.45
N MET A 109 1.19 -8.85 -13.15
CA MET A 109 2.31 -8.69 -12.23
C MET A 109 3.53 -9.52 -12.66
N HIS A 110 3.31 -10.76 -13.09
CA HIS A 110 4.38 -11.62 -13.61
C HIS A 110 5.00 -11.05 -14.89
N ASP A 111 4.17 -10.67 -15.87
CA ASP A 111 4.63 -10.16 -17.17
C ASP A 111 5.43 -8.84 -17.00
N GLU A 112 5.06 -7.99 -16.05
CA GLU A 112 5.74 -6.73 -15.71
C GLU A 112 6.87 -6.93 -14.68
N GLN A 113 7.21 -8.16 -14.33
CA GLN A 113 8.32 -8.50 -13.42
C GLN A 113 8.20 -7.91 -12.02
N ILE A 114 6.99 -7.82 -11.47
CA ILE A 114 6.76 -7.46 -10.08
C ILE A 114 7.35 -8.53 -9.17
N GLY A 115 8.37 -8.17 -8.39
CA GLY A 115 9.05 -9.11 -7.48
C GLY A 115 8.20 -9.52 -6.28
N TYR A 116 7.33 -8.62 -5.80
CA TYR A 116 6.39 -8.90 -4.72
C TYR A 116 5.11 -8.06 -4.91
N GLY A 117 4.00 -8.72 -5.08
CA GLY A 117 2.69 -8.10 -5.25
C GLY A 117 1.69 -8.51 -4.17
N SER A 118 0.76 -7.63 -3.84
CA SER A 118 -0.35 -7.90 -2.93
C SER A 118 -1.66 -7.44 -3.54
N ILE A 119 -2.67 -8.28 -3.45
CA ILE A 119 -4.04 -7.94 -3.83
C ILE A 119 -4.82 -7.72 -2.54
N ASN A 120 -5.20 -6.47 -2.28
CA ASN A 120 -5.93 -6.07 -1.10
C ASN A 120 -7.42 -5.99 -1.40
N HIS A 121 -8.22 -6.52 -0.51
CA HIS A 121 -9.66 -6.35 -0.50
C HIS A 121 -10.17 -6.31 0.94
N PRO A 122 -11.26 -5.60 1.22
CA PRO A 122 -11.84 -5.57 2.56
C PRO A 122 -12.34 -6.96 2.98
N VAL A 123 -12.06 -7.35 4.23
CA VAL A 123 -12.66 -8.54 4.85
C VAL A 123 -13.14 -8.15 6.25
N ASP A 124 -14.41 -7.74 6.33
CA ASP A 124 -15.00 -7.32 7.59
C ASP A 124 -15.73 -8.48 8.27
N THR A 125 -15.85 -8.43 9.58
CA THR A 125 -16.59 -9.41 10.36
C THR A 125 -17.57 -8.71 11.28
N CYS A 126 -18.85 -9.06 11.20
CA CYS A 126 -19.84 -8.64 12.18
C CYS A 126 -19.68 -9.48 13.46
N HIS A 127 -19.45 -8.81 14.60
CA HIS A 127 -19.31 -9.50 15.88
C HIS A 127 -20.62 -10.10 16.38
N ASP A 128 -21.79 -9.54 15.98
CA ASP A 128 -23.08 -9.98 16.52
C ASP A 128 -23.64 -11.20 15.80
N CYS A 129 -23.43 -11.36 14.50
CA CYS A 129 -23.95 -12.49 13.74
C CYS A 129 -22.88 -13.34 13.03
N GLY A 130 -21.62 -12.95 13.10
CA GLY A 130 -20.51 -13.68 12.47
C GLY A 130 -20.43 -13.54 10.96
N TYR A 131 -21.23 -12.68 10.32
CA TYR A 131 -21.13 -12.44 8.88
C TYR A 131 -19.74 -11.93 8.50
N LYS A 132 -19.18 -12.50 7.43
CA LYS A 132 -17.87 -12.09 6.87
C LYS A 132 -18.04 -11.64 5.43
N GLY A 133 -17.47 -10.49 5.09
CA GLY A 133 -17.52 -9.91 3.75
C GLY A 133 -17.18 -8.44 3.76
N VAL A 134 -17.53 -7.72 2.69
CA VAL A 134 -17.38 -6.27 2.64
C VAL A 134 -18.58 -5.62 3.34
N ILE A 135 -18.32 -4.85 4.40
CA ILE A 135 -19.35 -4.16 5.17
C ILE A 135 -19.04 -2.65 5.15
N TYR A 136 -19.86 -1.88 4.46
CA TYR A 136 -19.65 -0.42 4.33
C TYR A 136 -20.01 0.34 5.60
N SER A 137 -21.24 0.27 6.04
CA SER A 137 -21.74 0.97 7.24
C SER A 137 -22.27 0.01 8.30
N ARG A 138 -23.24 -0.83 7.93
CA ARG A 138 -23.93 -1.77 8.80
C ARG A 138 -23.90 -3.19 8.22
N CYS A 139 -23.98 -4.17 9.10
CA CYS A 139 -24.06 -5.57 8.69
C CYS A 139 -25.27 -5.82 7.78
N PRO A 140 -25.11 -6.40 6.60
CA PRO A 140 -26.23 -6.66 5.68
C PRO A 140 -27.15 -7.78 6.17
N VAL A 141 -26.77 -8.55 7.21
CA VAL A 141 -27.56 -9.65 7.76
C VAL A 141 -28.36 -9.22 8.99
N CYS A 142 -27.71 -8.57 9.98
CA CYS A 142 -28.35 -8.23 11.25
C CYS A 142 -28.44 -6.72 11.53
N ASN A 143 -28.03 -5.88 10.58
CA ASN A 143 -28.03 -4.40 10.68
C ASN A 143 -27.19 -3.83 11.83
N SER A 144 -26.32 -4.63 12.44
CA SER A 144 -25.41 -4.20 13.51
C SER A 144 -24.33 -3.26 13.01
N GLU A 145 -23.90 -2.35 13.87
CA GLU A 145 -22.71 -1.49 13.67
C GLU A 145 -21.45 -2.08 14.32
N ASN A 146 -21.58 -3.16 15.08
CA ASN A 146 -20.49 -3.83 15.77
C ASN A 146 -19.64 -4.65 14.78
N ILE A 147 -18.80 -3.94 14.01
CA ILE A 147 -18.06 -4.49 12.88
C ILE A 147 -16.56 -4.40 13.15
N LEU A 148 -15.91 -5.56 13.12
CA LEU A 148 -14.45 -5.62 13.00
C LEU A 148 -14.08 -5.34 11.55
N ARG A 149 -13.47 -4.19 11.31
CA ARG A 149 -13.02 -3.79 9.97
C ARG A 149 -11.59 -4.22 9.76
N MET A 150 -11.39 -5.19 8.89
CA MET A 150 -10.06 -5.61 8.51
C MET A 150 -9.63 -4.94 7.21
N ARG A 151 -8.59 -4.13 7.34
CA ARG A 151 -7.96 -3.43 6.22
C ARG A 151 -6.47 -3.70 6.25
N ARG A 152 -5.87 -3.75 5.09
CA ARG A 152 -4.42 -3.77 4.96
C ARG A 152 -3.95 -2.47 4.35
N ILE A 153 -2.98 -1.85 4.97
CA ILE A 153 -2.28 -0.70 4.43
C ILE A 153 -0.78 -0.95 4.48
N THR A 154 -0.05 -0.30 3.60
CA THR A 154 1.41 -0.46 3.51
C THR A 154 2.08 -0.40 4.89
N GLY A 155 2.74 -1.50 5.27
CA GLY A 155 3.47 -1.65 6.53
C GLY A 155 2.64 -2.18 7.70
N TYR A 156 1.32 -1.99 7.74
CA TYR A 156 0.48 -2.48 8.84
C TYR A 156 -0.05 -3.89 8.56
N LEU A 157 0.19 -4.79 9.50
CA LEU A 157 -0.32 -6.15 9.47
C LEU A 157 -1.60 -6.33 10.29
N THR A 158 -1.88 -5.41 11.21
CA THR A 158 -3.10 -5.43 12.03
C THR A 158 -4.27 -4.86 11.27
N GLY A 159 -5.37 -5.60 11.23
CA GLY A 159 -6.58 -5.18 10.53
C GLY A 159 -7.44 -4.16 11.26
N ASP A 160 -7.23 -3.98 12.58
CA ASP A 160 -8.02 -3.05 13.40
C ASP A 160 -7.55 -1.61 13.17
N LEU A 161 -8.44 -0.82 12.56
CA LEU A 161 -8.22 0.60 12.28
C LEU A 161 -8.02 1.46 13.54
N SER A 162 -8.54 1.03 14.69
CA SER A 162 -8.41 1.77 15.94
C SER A 162 -6.96 1.87 16.41
N SER A 163 -6.17 0.86 16.11
CA SER A 163 -4.74 0.79 16.44
C SER A 163 -3.83 1.61 15.49
N TRP A 164 -4.38 2.11 14.38
CA TRP A 164 -3.59 2.82 13.38
C TRP A 164 -3.35 4.28 13.78
N ASN A 165 -2.19 4.82 13.42
CA ASN A 165 -1.91 6.24 13.59
C ASN A 165 -2.78 7.10 12.66
N SER A 166 -2.89 8.40 12.97
CA SER A 166 -3.74 9.34 12.22
C SER A 166 -3.40 9.42 10.74
N ALA A 167 -2.11 9.38 10.40
CA ALA A 167 -1.65 9.46 9.01
C ALA A 167 -2.09 8.23 8.19
N LYS A 168 -2.02 7.03 8.81
CA LYS A 168 -2.46 5.80 8.15
C LYS A 168 -3.98 5.71 8.01
N ARG A 169 -4.73 6.25 8.96
CA ARG A 169 -6.20 6.39 8.82
C ARG A 169 -6.57 7.37 7.71
N ALA A 170 -5.84 8.49 7.59
CA ALA A 170 -6.03 9.44 6.50
C ALA A 170 -5.71 8.82 5.13
N GLU A 171 -4.61 8.09 5.03
CA GLU A 171 -4.22 7.36 3.81
C GLU A 171 -5.26 6.31 3.40
N GLU A 172 -5.82 5.56 4.36
CA GLU A 172 -6.88 4.57 4.09
C GLU A 172 -8.17 5.24 3.61
N HIS A 173 -8.54 6.34 4.25
CA HIS A 173 -9.72 7.13 3.87
C HIS A 173 -9.61 7.69 2.45
N ASP A 174 -8.42 8.13 2.06
CA ASP A 174 -8.15 8.74 0.76
C ASP A 174 -8.02 7.72 -0.38
N ARG A 175 -7.87 6.45 -0.04
CA ARG A 175 -7.55 5.39 -0.99
C ARG A 175 -8.68 5.11 -1.96
N VAL A 176 -8.39 5.19 -3.26
CA VAL A 176 -9.30 4.76 -4.33
C VAL A 176 -9.13 3.28 -4.65
N LYS A 177 -10.19 2.69 -5.21
CA LYS A 177 -10.13 1.32 -5.74
C LYS A 177 -9.66 1.35 -7.19
N HIS A 178 -8.90 0.31 -7.55
CA HIS A 178 -8.40 0.16 -8.90
C HIS A 178 -9.37 -0.71 -9.72
N ALA A 179 -9.79 -0.22 -10.88
CA ALA A 179 -10.71 -0.92 -11.79
C ALA A 179 -9.96 -1.49 -13.02
#